data_e6bedc70ae63b355609ecfb269b96b3a
#
_entry.id   e6bedc70ae63b355609ecfb269b96b3a
#
_cell.length_a   1.000
_cell.length_b   1.000
_cell.length_c   1.000
_cell.angle_alpha   90.00
_cell.angle_beta   90.00
_cell.angle_gamma   90.00
#
_symmetry.space_group_name_H-M   'P 1'
#
loop_
_entity.id
_entity.type
_entity.pdbx_description
1 polymer ?
#
loop_
_entity_poly.entity_id
_entity_poly.type
_entity_poly.pdbx_seq_one_letter_code
_entity_poly.pdbx_strand_id
1 'polypeptide(L)'
;GALIENYYMVETPTKYKPVLKALKLGGYGAVMGASTGQGFGVQWRQSVPRGQAAWNVAANYVADGGEGADSDSTKGMFGSATDGYFLSQVGYGNRKWYVAGLYAHKQGEGGSDPAMGYSTDLAKGTDKAVDAFGLRGYWTPEESGFIPTISAGLDFGWSDTNTTGKADELFGWMVGMNWDNAFVDGNKLGAAIGSYSSYATSTKGDSSPDDENLAIEVYYDYQVTDNITIKPALFWVTDADGASATDGEDVMGALVQTTFKF
;
A
#
# COMPACT_ATOMS: atom_id res chain seq x y z
N GLY A 1 5.61 -21.60 13.73
CA GLY A 1 4.51 -20.68 13.94
C GLY A 1 4.00 -20.11 12.63
N ALA A 2 2.74 -19.75 12.57
CA ALA A 2 2.18 -19.11 11.38
C ALA A 2 2.75 -17.69 11.26
N LEU A 3 3.23 -17.34 10.09
CA LEU A 3 3.59 -15.97 9.75
C LEU A 3 2.30 -15.18 9.48
N ILE A 4 2.27 -13.94 9.91
CA ILE A 4 1.14 -13.03 9.69
C ILE A 4 1.61 -11.89 8.80
N GLU A 5 0.93 -11.69 7.69
CA GLU A 5 1.08 -10.47 6.90
C GLU A 5 0.13 -9.40 7.45
N ASN A 6 0.68 -8.29 7.88
CA ASN A 6 -0.07 -7.25 8.58
C ASN A 6 -1.27 -6.71 7.81
N TYR A 7 -1.19 -6.54 6.50
CA TYR A 7 -2.28 -5.94 5.72
C TYR A 7 -3.48 -6.87 5.49
N TYR A 8 -3.33 -8.18 5.68
CA TYR A 8 -4.46 -9.12 5.56
C TYR A 8 -5.43 -9.06 6.74
N MET A 9 -5.01 -8.44 7.83
CA MET A 9 -5.83 -8.27 9.03
C MET A 9 -6.84 -7.11 8.91
N VAL A 10 -6.80 -6.33 7.84
CA VAL A 10 -7.65 -5.16 7.64
C VAL A 10 -8.57 -5.31 6.43
N GLU A 11 -9.74 -4.68 6.49
CA GLU A 11 -10.63 -4.57 5.33
C GLU A 11 -9.93 -3.76 4.24
N THR A 12 -9.92 -4.25 3.01
CA THR A 12 -9.23 -3.59 1.90
C THR A 12 -10.02 -2.36 1.42
N PRO A 13 -9.53 -1.13 1.62
CA PRO A 13 -10.25 0.09 1.29
C PRO A 13 -10.08 0.52 -0.17
N THR A 14 -10.05 -0.42 -1.09
CA THR A 14 -9.93 -0.18 -2.54
C THR A 14 -10.70 -1.23 -3.33
N LYS A 15 -11.22 -0.84 -4.47
CA LYS A 15 -11.79 -1.71 -5.52
C LYS A 15 -10.85 -1.83 -6.72
N TYR A 16 -9.85 -0.97 -6.81
CA TYR A 16 -8.87 -1.02 -7.87
C TYR A 16 -7.99 -2.27 -7.76
N LYS A 17 -7.75 -2.94 -8.87
CA LYS A 17 -6.93 -4.15 -8.95
C LYS A 17 -5.79 -3.92 -9.94
N PRO A 18 -4.72 -3.26 -9.51
CA PRO A 18 -3.62 -2.89 -10.36
C PRO A 18 -2.83 -4.08 -10.88
N VAL A 19 -2.08 -3.82 -11.92
CA VAL A 19 -0.96 -4.64 -12.38
C VAL A 19 0.30 -4.26 -11.60
N LEU A 20 0.57 -2.96 -11.47
CA LEU A 20 1.62 -2.45 -10.59
C LEU A 20 1.16 -2.52 -9.14
N LYS A 21 1.82 -3.36 -8.35
CA LYS A 21 1.46 -3.60 -6.94
C LYS A 21 1.41 -2.33 -6.10
N ALA A 22 2.27 -1.36 -6.39
CA ALA A 22 2.33 -0.07 -5.69
C ALA A 22 1.00 0.70 -5.75
N LEU A 23 0.27 0.61 -6.86
CA LEU A 23 -1.03 1.27 -7.04
C LEU A 23 -2.20 0.53 -6.37
N LYS A 24 -1.95 -0.56 -5.64
CA LYS A 24 -3.00 -1.37 -5.02
C LYS A 24 -3.75 -0.64 -3.90
N LEU A 25 -3.05 0.08 -3.06
CA LEU A 25 -3.61 0.64 -1.84
C LEU A 25 -3.34 2.14 -1.68
N GLY A 26 -2.67 2.77 -2.64
CA GLY A 26 -2.23 4.15 -2.55
C GLY A 26 -1.30 4.36 -1.36
N GLY A 27 -0.10 4.86 -1.60
CA GLY A 27 0.87 5.01 -0.55
C GLY A 27 1.19 3.69 0.18
N TYR A 28 1.47 2.66 -0.57
CA TYR A 28 1.67 1.31 -0.03
C TYR A 28 2.93 1.21 0.86
N GLY A 29 3.85 2.12 0.75
CA GLY A 29 5.12 2.10 1.45
C GLY A 29 5.06 2.66 2.87
N ALA A 30 4.58 3.89 3.05
CA ALA A 30 4.66 4.55 4.35
C ALA A 30 3.77 3.87 5.41
N VAL A 31 2.52 3.55 5.09
CA VAL A 31 1.58 2.89 6.02
C VAL A 31 1.64 1.37 5.92
N MET A 32 1.60 0.82 4.72
CA MET A 32 1.51 -0.62 4.49
C MET A 32 2.90 -1.21 4.25
N GLY A 33 3.48 -1.84 5.22
CA GLY A 33 4.75 -2.56 5.07
C GLY A 33 4.60 -3.93 4.46
N ALA A 34 5.72 -4.59 4.24
CA ALA A 34 5.83 -5.95 3.71
C ALA A 34 6.33 -6.95 4.75
N SER A 35 6.16 -6.66 6.03
CA SER A 35 6.64 -7.55 7.09
C SER A 35 5.73 -8.77 7.25
N THR A 36 6.36 -9.93 7.37
CA THR A 36 5.73 -11.19 7.73
C THR A 36 6.50 -11.82 8.87
N GLY A 37 5.82 -12.18 9.94
CA GLY A 37 6.49 -12.76 11.11
C GLY A 37 5.54 -13.25 12.17
N GLN A 38 6.07 -13.43 13.36
CA GLN A 38 5.28 -13.74 14.54
C GLN A 38 4.44 -12.53 14.93
N GLY A 39 3.17 -12.74 15.17
CA GLY A 39 2.30 -11.63 15.49
C GLY A 39 0.90 -12.06 15.88
N PHE A 40 0.09 -11.08 16.11
CA PHE A 40 -1.33 -11.26 16.39
C PHE A 40 -2.12 -10.10 15.80
N GLY A 41 -3.42 -10.30 15.64
CA GLY A 41 -4.32 -9.26 15.19
C GLY A 41 -5.72 -9.47 15.70
N VAL A 42 -6.46 -8.38 15.75
CA VAL A 42 -7.87 -8.35 16.12
C VAL A 42 -8.64 -7.58 15.05
N GLN A 43 -9.85 -8.03 14.80
CA GLN A 43 -10.75 -7.38 13.87
C GLN A 43 -12.17 -7.38 14.45
N TRP A 44 -12.82 -6.25 14.36
CA TRP A 44 -14.22 -6.08 14.71
C TRP A 44 -14.97 -5.41 13.57
N ARG A 45 -16.20 -5.85 13.33
CA ARG A 45 -17.11 -5.26 12.37
C ARG A 45 -18.50 -5.13 12.99
N GLN A 46 -19.09 -3.95 12.84
CA GLN A 46 -20.44 -3.71 13.26
C GLN A 46 -21.43 -4.60 12.49
N SER A 47 -22.33 -5.25 13.20
CA SER A 47 -23.43 -6.02 12.61
C SER A 47 -24.55 -5.07 12.19
N VAL A 48 -24.83 -5.00 10.90
CA VAL A 48 -25.90 -4.16 10.32
C VAL A 48 -26.64 -4.95 9.26
N PRO A 49 -27.87 -4.57 8.92
CA PRO A 49 -28.60 -5.14 7.77
C PRO A 49 -27.81 -5.04 6.48
N ARG A 50 -28.06 -6.00 5.58
CA ARG A 50 -27.35 -6.08 4.29
C ARG A 50 -27.50 -4.78 3.49
N GLY A 51 -26.39 -4.24 3.00
CA GLY A 51 -26.32 -3.02 2.20
C GLY A 51 -26.16 -1.74 2.99
N GLN A 52 -26.37 -1.76 4.30
CA GLN A 52 -26.09 -0.61 5.14
C GLN A 52 -24.59 -0.42 5.39
N ALA A 53 -24.20 0.82 5.65
CA ALA A 53 -22.85 1.15 6.05
C ALA A 53 -22.57 0.67 7.49
N ALA A 54 -21.38 0.12 7.70
CA ALA A 54 -20.95 -0.43 8.98
C ALA A 54 -19.56 0.08 9.33
N TRP A 55 -19.32 0.27 10.62
CA TRP A 55 -17.99 0.48 11.16
C TRP A 55 -17.21 -0.83 11.18
N ASN A 56 -15.92 -0.72 10.93
CA ASN A 56 -14.98 -1.79 11.23
C ASN A 56 -13.70 -1.21 11.84
N VAL A 57 -13.07 -2.00 12.67
CA VAL A 57 -11.79 -1.68 13.31
C VAL A 57 -10.93 -2.92 13.22
N ALA A 58 -9.70 -2.76 12.80
CA ALA A 58 -8.71 -3.82 12.81
C ALA A 58 -7.38 -3.28 13.35
N ALA A 59 -6.65 -4.12 14.05
CA ALA A 59 -5.30 -3.83 14.49
C ALA A 59 -4.48 -5.11 14.49
N ASN A 60 -3.23 -5.02 14.08
CA ASN A 60 -2.29 -6.14 14.15
C ASN A 60 -0.89 -5.66 14.54
N TYR A 61 -0.13 -6.57 15.08
CA TYR A 61 1.30 -6.42 15.33
C TYR A 61 2.02 -7.61 14.72
N VAL A 62 3.10 -7.36 14.00
CA VAL A 62 3.97 -8.37 13.40
C VAL A 62 5.40 -8.03 13.75
N ALA A 63 6.12 -8.96 14.36
CA ALA A 63 7.56 -8.87 14.54
C ALA A 63 8.28 -9.42 13.31
N ASP A 64 9.46 -8.93 12.99
CA ASP A 64 10.26 -9.52 11.92
C ASP A 64 10.51 -11.01 12.17
N GLY A 65 10.39 -11.81 11.11
CA GLY A 65 10.39 -13.26 11.19
C GLY A 65 11.67 -13.89 11.76
N GLY A 66 12.82 -13.20 11.63
CA GLY A 66 14.09 -13.67 12.15
C GLY A 66 14.27 -13.38 13.64
N GLU A 67 13.77 -12.26 14.10
CA GLU A 67 14.04 -11.72 15.43
C GLU A 67 12.89 -11.98 16.41
N GLY A 68 11.67 -12.08 15.92
CA GLY A 68 10.47 -12.30 16.75
C GLY A 68 10.45 -13.61 17.53
N ALA A 69 11.27 -14.58 17.16
CA ALA A 69 11.41 -15.88 17.83
C ALA A 69 12.76 -16.05 18.55
N ASP A 70 13.61 -15.03 18.57
CA ASP A 70 14.91 -15.09 19.23
C ASP A 70 14.75 -15.10 20.76
N SER A 71 15.58 -15.85 21.45
CA SER A 71 15.56 -15.96 22.91
C SER A 71 16.40 -14.89 23.63
N ASP A 72 17.05 -13.98 22.88
CA ASP A 72 17.74 -12.84 23.45
C ASP A 72 16.75 -11.90 24.15
N SER A 73 17.11 -11.40 25.32
CA SER A 73 16.23 -10.54 26.13
C SER A 73 15.88 -9.18 25.47
N THR A 74 16.64 -8.77 24.46
CA THR A 74 16.39 -7.55 23.67
C THR A 74 15.63 -7.83 22.39
N LYS A 75 15.50 -9.08 22.00
CA LYS A 75 14.78 -9.58 20.83
C LYS A 75 13.47 -10.25 21.22
N GLY A 76 12.76 -10.81 20.27
CA GLY A 76 11.45 -11.38 20.47
C GLY A 76 10.32 -10.39 20.22
N MET A 77 9.08 -10.83 20.34
CA MET A 77 7.93 -9.94 20.19
C MET A 77 8.01 -8.78 21.18
N PHE A 78 7.96 -7.55 20.69
CA PHE A 78 8.11 -6.31 21.47
C PHE A 78 9.49 -6.05 22.04
N GLY A 79 10.51 -6.78 21.61
CA GLY A 79 11.88 -6.50 21.98
C GLY A 79 12.38 -5.15 21.46
N SER A 80 13.27 -4.48 22.20
CA SER A 80 13.80 -3.18 21.80
C SER A 80 14.72 -3.22 20.58
N ALA A 81 15.23 -4.40 20.24
CA ALA A 81 16.06 -4.65 19.06
C ALA A 81 15.34 -5.46 17.98
N THR A 82 14.01 -5.57 18.05
CA THR A 82 13.19 -6.28 17.07
C THR A 82 12.48 -5.28 16.16
N ASP A 83 12.58 -5.49 14.87
CA ASP A 83 11.78 -4.74 13.90
C ASP A 83 10.31 -5.15 14.02
N GLY A 84 9.55 -4.36 14.74
CA GLY A 84 8.13 -4.55 14.99
C GLY A 84 7.29 -3.66 14.09
N TYR A 85 6.16 -4.18 13.67
CA TYR A 85 5.24 -3.47 12.80
C TYR A 85 3.83 -3.50 13.40
N PHE A 86 3.36 -2.36 13.84
CA PHE A 86 1.97 -2.17 14.27
C PHE A 86 1.18 -1.48 13.17
N LEU A 87 0.01 -2.01 12.84
CA LEU A 87 -0.94 -1.39 11.91
C LEU A 87 -2.35 -1.42 12.51
N SER A 88 -3.02 -0.30 12.44
CA SER A 88 -4.45 -0.20 12.77
C SER A 88 -5.23 0.49 11.67
N GLN A 89 -6.50 0.13 11.55
CA GLN A 89 -7.44 0.72 10.60
C GLN A 89 -8.79 0.92 11.28
N VAL A 90 -9.38 2.07 11.05
CA VAL A 90 -10.79 2.36 11.35
C VAL A 90 -11.47 2.74 10.05
N GLY A 91 -12.55 2.05 9.72
CA GLY A 91 -13.26 2.28 8.48
C GLY A 91 -14.77 2.31 8.64
N TYR A 92 -15.43 3.01 7.73
CA TYR A 92 -16.88 3.09 7.65
C TYR A 92 -17.34 3.06 6.21
N GLY A 93 -18.36 2.27 5.93
CA GLY A 93 -18.94 2.19 4.60
C GLY A 93 -19.66 0.90 4.33
N ASN A 94 -19.96 0.68 3.06
CA ASN A 94 -20.65 -0.49 2.54
C ASN A 94 -19.98 -0.97 1.23
N ARG A 95 -20.66 -1.82 0.46
CA ARG A 95 -20.11 -2.33 -0.80
C ARG A 95 -19.97 -1.29 -1.92
N LYS A 96 -20.71 -0.16 -1.82
CA LYS A 96 -20.71 0.90 -2.84
C LYS A 96 -19.74 2.02 -2.53
N TRP A 97 -19.48 2.27 -1.26
CA TRP A 97 -18.49 3.24 -0.83
C TRP A 97 -17.90 2.85 0.52
N TYR A 98 -16.67 3.21 0.72
CA TYR A 98 -15.95 2.93 1.95
C TYR A 98 -14.82 3.93 2.13
N VAL A 99 -14.63 4.39 3.35
CA VAL A 99 -13.51 5.26 3.76
C VAL A 99 -12.84 4.65 4.97
N ALA A 100 -11.53 4.68 5.01
CA ALA A 100 -10.73 4.19 6.13
C ALA A 100 -9.56 5.13 6.44
N GLY A 101 -9.38 5.40 7.73
CA GLY A 101 -8.15 5.96 8.29
C GLY A 101 -7.27 4.83 8.81
N LEU A 102 -5.97 4.92 8.53
CA LEU A 102 -4.97 3.96 8.94
C LEU A 102 -3.88 4.65 9.76
N TYR A 103 -3.32 3.92 10.71
CA TYR A 103 -2.12 4.31 11.43
C TYR A 103 -1.19 3.13 11.53
N ALA A 104 0.08 3.36 11.25
CA ALA A 104 1.14 2.39 11.40
C ALA A 104 2.29 2.96 12.24
N HIS A 105 2.86 2.12 13.08
CA HIS A 105 4.13 2.37 13.75
C HIS A 105 5.10 1.26 13.37
N LYS A 106 6.20 1.64 12.75
CA LYS A 106 7.25 0.75 12.29
C LYS A 106 8.48 1.00 13.12
N GLN A 107 8.91 0.01 13.87
CA GLN A 107 10.17 0.09 14.59
C GLN A 107 11.32 -0.04 13.60
N GLY A 108 12.36 0.76 13.83
CA GLY A 108 13.66 0.67 13.18
C GLY A 108 14.67 1.11 14.23
N GLU A 109 15.35 0.17 14.85
CA GLU A 109 16.39 0.45 15.85
C GLU A 109 17.58 -0.47 15.64
N GLY A 110 18.75 -0.04 16.11
CA GLY A 110 19.95 -0.86 16.07
C GLY A 110 20.59 -1.04 14.69
N GLY A 111 20.22 -0.22 13.72
CA GLY A 111 20.81 -0.25 12.36
C GLY A 111 19.97 -1.01 11.33
N SER A 112 18.78 -1.47 11.70
CA SER A 112 17.81 -2.01 10.78
C SER A 112 16.91 -0.89 10.25
N ASP A 113 16.63 -0.90 8.96
CA ASP A 113 15.66 -0.01 8.35
C ASP A 113 14.23 -0.53 8.64
N PRO A 114 13.28 0.36 9.01
CA PRO A 114 11.91 -0.08 9.21
C PRO A 114 11.33 -0.72 7.95
N ALA A 115 10.42 -1.70 8.11
CA ALA A 115 9.81 -2.43 7.00
C ALA A 115 8.97 -1.50 6.11
N MET A 116 9.63 -0.84 5.18
CA MET A 116 9.09 0.12 4.24
C MET A 116 8.81 -0.57 2.90
N GLY A 117 7.63 -1.08 2.68
CA GLY A 117 7.24 -1.87 1.52
C GLY A 117 7.66 -1.27 0.17
N TYR A 118 6.75 -0.68 -0.56
CA TYR A 118 7.03 0.01 -1.83
C TYR A 118 7.41 1.45 -1.58
N SER A 119 8.68 1.69 -1.26
CA SER A 119 9.25 3.00 -0.99
C SER A 119 10.54 3.20 -1.78
N THR A 120 10.91 4.43 -2.08
CA THR A 120 12.19 4.77 -2.68
C THR A 120 13.35 4.38 -1.75
N ASP A 121 14.54 4.30 -2.27
CA ASP A 121 15.72 3.96 -1.45
C ASP A 121 16.01 5.05 -0.41
N LEU A 122 15.75 6.32 -0.75
CA LEU A 122 15.84 7.42 0.21
C LEU A 122 14.81 7.27 1.33
N ALA A 123 13.56 6.97 1.00
CA ALA A 123 12.48 6.76 1.96
C ALA A 123 12.72 5.53 2.85
N LYS A 124 13.32 4.45 2.33
CA LYS A 124 13.73 3.28 3.12
C LYS A 124 14.90 3.57 4.05
N GLY A 125 15.76 4.51 3.69
CA GLY A 125 16.97 4.80 4.41
C GLY A 125 16.78 5.57 5.73
N THR A 126 15.62 5.52 6.37
CA THR A 126 15.44 6.11 7.70
C THR A 126 16.15 5.24 8.73
N ASP A 127 16.81 5.88 9.72
CA ASP A 127 17.54 5.20 10.79
C ASP A 127 16.75 5.15 12.11
N LYS A 128 15.47 5.49 12.08
CA LYS A 128 14.56 5.57 13.22
C LYS A 128 13.20 4.97 12.89
N ALA A 129 12.41 4.76 13.93
CA ALA A 129 11.02 4.37 13.79
C ALA A 129 10.25 5.36 12.89
N VAL A 130 9.28 4.82 12.16
CA VAL A 130 8.38 5.61 11.31
C VAL A 130 6.97 5.48 11.84
N ASP A 131 6.35 6.61 12.12
CA ASP A 131 4.91 6.74 12.33
C ASP A 131 4.25 7.17 11.01
N ALA A 132 3.20 6.47 10.59
CA ALA A 132 2.55 6.77 9.33
C ALA A 132 1.02 6.78 9.46
N PHE A 133 0.38 7.68 8.71
CA PHE A 133 -1.07 7.80 8.60
C PHE A 133 -1.50 7.69 7.16
N GLY A 134 -2.60 6.99 6.94
CA GLY A 134 -3.22 6.85 5.62
C GLY A 134 -4.70 7.16 5.63
N LEU A 135 -5.19 7.72 4.54
CA LEU A 135 -6.60 7.89 4.25
C LEU A 135 -6.90 7.24 2.91
N ARG A 136 -7.87 6.31 2.89
CA ARG A 136 -8.19 5.52 1.70
C ARG A 136 -9.67 5.30 1.57
N GLY A 137 -10.11 5.11 0.35
CA GLY A 137 -11.50 4.77 0.12
C GLY A 137 -11.83 4.47 -1.32
N TYR A 138 -13.07 4.06 -1.52
CA TYR A 138 -13.63 3.86 -2.84
C TYR A 138 -15.09 4.27 -2.90
N TRP A 139 -15.52 4.57 -4.11
CA TRP A 139 -16.90 4.81 -4.45
C TRP A 139 -17.24 4.10 -5.77
N THR A 140 -18.40 3.44 -5.80
CA THR A 140 -18.92 2.71 -6.97
C THR A 140 -20.25 3.33 -7.34
N PRO A 141 -20.48 3.72 -8.61
CA PRO A 141 -21.77 4.25 -9.08
C PRO A 141 -22.89 3.19 -8.94
N GLU A 142 -24.12 3.66 -8.95
CA GLU A 142 -25.30 2.78 -8.88
C GLU A 142 -25.39 1.84 -10.09
N GLU A 143 -25.08 2.36 -11.27
CA GLU A 143 -25.08 1.62 -12.53
C GLU A 143 -23.69 1.74 -13.17
N SER A 144 -23.19 0.64 -13.71
CA SER A 144 -21.98 0.67 -14.53
C SER A 144 -22.27 1.37 -15.85
N GLY A 145 -21.35 2.25 -16.26
CA GLY A 145 -21.51 3.02 -17.47
C GLY A 145 -20.26 3.87 -17.71
N PHE A 146 -20.45 5.09 -18.18
CA PHE A 146 -19.32 6.01 -18.41
C PHE A 146 -18.58 6.42 -17.11
N ILE A 147 -19.31 6.46 -15.97
CA ILE A 147 -18.73 6.81 -14.67
C ILE A 147 -18.06 5.58 -14.05
N PRO A 148 -16.76 5.61 -13.75
CA PRO A 148 -16.06 4.46 -13.18
C PRO A 148 -16.32 4.28 -11.69
N THR A 149 -16.02 3.11 -11.17
CA THR A 149 -15.66 2.95 -9.76
C THR A 149 -14.33 3.65 -9.51
N ILE A 150 -14.28 4.52 -8.52
CA ILE A 150 -13.09 5.28 -8.15
C ILE A 150 -12.55 4.73 -6.84
N SER A 151 -11.25 4.50 -6.79
CA SER A 151 -10.50 4.21 -5.55
C SER A 151 -9.38 5.21 -5.42
N ALA A 152 -9.20 5.77 -4.23
CA ALA A 152 -8.13 6.72 -3.97
C ALA A 152 -7.52 6.47 -2.60
N GLY A 153 -6.27 6.86 -2.45
CA GLY A 153 -5.56 6.78 -1.20
C GLY A 153 -4.35 7.69 -1.17
N LEU A 154 -3.99 8.08 0.03
CA LEU A 154 -2.77 8.82 0.33
C LEU A 154 -2.25 8.38 1.70
N ASP A 155 -0.97 8.54 1.93
CA ASP A 155 -0.33 8.33 3.22
C ASP A 155 0.83 9.29 3.44
N PHE A 156 1.07 9.53 4.72
CA PHE A 156 2.14 10.36 5.24
C PHE A 156 2.92 9.55 6.26
N GLY A 157 4.23 9.70 6.29
CA GLY A 157 5.10 9.10 7.29
C GLY A 157 6.03 10.13 7.91
N TRP A 158 6.39 9.92 9.17
CA TRP A 158 7.35 10.75 9.89
C TRP A 158 8.37 9.87 10.62
N SER A 159 9.61 10.31 10.60
CA SER A 159 10.71 9.70 11.35
C SER A 159 11.48 10.76 12.13
N ASP A 160 11.73 10.50 13.40
CA ASP A 160 12.52 11.39 14.27
C ASP A 160 14.04 11.22 14.05
N THR A 161 14.47 11.16 12.80
CA THR A 161 15.91 11.04 12.50
C THR A 161 16.68 12.29 12.90
N ASN A 162 17.88 12.09 13.42
CA ASN A 162 18.85 13.15 13.67
C ASN A 162 20.04 13.14 12.69
N THR A 163 20.06 12.18 11.79
CA THR A 163 21.15 11.95 10.85
C THR A 163 20.92 12.72 9.57
N THR A 164 21.83 13.62 9.23
CA THR A 164 21.75 14.41 7.99
C THR A 164 21.64 13.52 6.75
N GLY A 165 20.72 13.86 5.85
CA GLY A 165 20.44 13.13 4.61
C GLY A 165 19.52 11.93 4.76
N LYS A 166 19.06 11.61 5.97
CA LYS A 166 18.03 10.57 6.19
C LYS A 166 16.63 11.16 6.07
N ALA A 167 15.69 10.39 5.50
CA ALA A 167 14.31 10.82 5.33
C ALA A 167 13.62 11.01 6.68
N ASP A 168 12.94 12.14 6.85
CA ASP A 168 12.18 12.50 8.04
C ASP A 168 10.68 12.67 7.73
N GLU A 169 10.30 13.00 6.49
CA GLU A 169 8.92 13.03 6.04
C GLU A 169 8.72 12.23 4.75
N LEU A 170 7.62 11.50 4.67
CA LEU A 170 7.30 10.60 3.57
C LEU A 170 5.88 10.87 3.06
N PHE A 171 5.67 10.67 1.77
CA PHE A 171 4.36 10.80 1.14
C PHE A 171 4.14 9.74 0.07
N GLY A 172 2.89 9.34 -0.11
CA GLY A 172 2.45 8.49 -1.20
C GLY A 172 0.98 8.69 -1.51
N TRP A 173 0.56 8.48 -2.76
CA TRP A 173 -0.82 8.67 -3.19
C TRP A 173 -1.18 7.84 -4.41
N MET A 174 -2.46 7.61 -4.64
CA MET A 174 -2.96 7.05 -5.89
C MET A 174 -4.43 7.39 -6.13
N VAL A 175 -4.82 7.38 -7.41
CA VAL A 175 -6.20 7.33 -7.87
C VAL A 175 -6.32 6.25 -8.93
N GLY A 176 -7.23 5.30 -8.69
CA GLY A 176 -7.54 4.22 -9.62
C GLY A 176 -9.01 4.23 -10.05
N MET A 177 -9.26 3.92 -11.27
CA MET A 177 -10.58 3.92 -11.91
C MET A 177 -10.83 2.58 -12.57
N ASN A 178 -12.02 2.03 -12.36
CA ASN A 178 -12.47 0.79 -13.01
C ASN A 178 -13.83 1.00 -13.68
N TRP A 179 -13.92 0.61 -14.93
CA TRP A 179 -15.18 0.50 -15.68
C TRP A 179 -15.52 -0.97 -15.81
N ASP A 180 -16.63 -1.38 -15.21
CA ASP A 180 -17.20 -2.71 -15.43
C ASP A 180 -18.01 -2.72 -16.74
N ASN A 181 -18.04 -3.87 -17.42
CA ASN A 181 -18.68 -4.06 -18.73
C ASN A 181 -18.16 -3.10 -19.82
N ALA A 182 -16.86 -2.79 -19.77
CA ALA A 182 -16.22 -1.90 -20.72
C ALA A 182 -16.17 -2.52 -22.12
N PHE A 183 -16.85 -1.88 -23.10
CA PHE A 183 -16.99 -2.28 -24.50
C PHE A 183 -17.75 -3.60 -24.71
N VAL A 184 -17.56 -4.60 -23.84
CA VAL A 184 -18.20 -5.92 -23.90
C VAL A 184 -18.62 -6.32 -22.49
N ASP A 185 -19.80 -6.92 -22.35
CA ASP A 185 -20.29 -7.43 -21.06
C ASP A 185 -19.31 -8.43 -20.45
N GLY A 186 -19.04 -8.30 -19.17
CA GLY A 186 -18.08 -9.10 -18.42
C GLY A 186 -16.64 -8.59 -18.44
N ASN A 187 -16.28 -7.77 -19.40
CA ASN A 187 -14.93 -7.19 -19.50
C ASN A 187 -14.78 -5.96 -18.60
N LYS A 188 -13.52 -5.61 -18.26
CA LYS A 188 -13.22 -4.44 -17.44
C LYS A 188 -12.09 -3.64 -18.02
N LEU A 189 -12.20 -2.33 -17.93
CA LEU A 189 -11.11 -1.39 -18.16
C LEU A 189 -10.64 -0.83 -16.81
N GLY A 190 -9.35 -0.75 -16.60
CA GLY A 190 -8.75 -0.11 -15.44
C GLY A 190 -7.71 0.91 -15.86
N ALA A 191 -7.66 2.03 -15.15
CA ALA A 191 -6.61 3.03 -15.28
C ALA A 191 -6.26 3.57 -13.89
N ALA A 192 -4.99 3.83 -13.63
CA ALA A 192 -4.55 4.46 -12.39
C ALA A 192 -3.38 5.38 -12.61
N ILE A 193 -3.27 6.34 -11.69
CA ILE A 193 -2.16 7.26 -11.55
C ILE A 193 -1.83 7.41 -10.07
N GLY A 194 -0.56 7.55 -9.72
CA GLY A 194 -0.12 7.76 -8.35
C GLY A 194 1.39 7.71 -8.23
N SER A 195 1.90 7.83 -7.03
CA SER A 195 3.30 7.54 -6.79
C SER A 195 3.55 6.03 -6.96
N TYR A 196 4.66 5.69 -7.64
CA TYR A 196 5.09 4.29 -7.76
C TYR A 196 5.52 3.72 -6.41
N SER A 197 6.15 4.57 -5.60
CA SER A 197 6.61 4.27 -4.25
C SER A 197 6.26 5.43 -3.32
N SER A 198 6.17 5.20 -2.03
CA SER A 198 6.26 6.30 -1.08
C SER A 198 7.65 6.90 -1.16
N TYR A 199 7.74 8.20 -1.24
CA TYR A 199 8.96 8.97 -1.44
C TYR A 199 9.19 9.96 -0.30
N ALA A 200 10.44 10.38 -0.12
CA ALA A 200 10.79 11.38 0.87
C ALA A 200 10.41 12.78 0.37
N THR A 201 9.62 13.50 1.16
CA THR A 201 9.31 14.91 0.93
C THR A 201 10.26 15.83 1.69
N SER A 202 10.95 15.30 2.68
CA SER A 202 11.96 16.00 3.47
C SER A 202 13.02 15.01 3.97
N THR A 203 14.23 15.49 4.10
CA THR A 203 15.32 14.80 4.81
C THR A 203 15.94 15.71 5.84
N LYS A 204 16.64 15.15 6.81
CA LYS A 204 17.39 15.94 7.79
C LYS A 204 18.44 16.79 7.11
N GLY A 205 18.18 18.09 7.01
CA GLY A 205 19.06 19.08 6.38
C GLY A 205 18.70 19.48 4.95
N ASP A 206 17.71 18.83 4.34
CA ASP A 206 17.13 19.21 3.05
C ASP A 206 15.62 19.08 3.09
N SER A 207 14.90 20.18 2.91
CA SER A 207 13.44 20.24 2.94
C SER A 207 12.76 19.93 1.61
N SER A 208 13.49 19.57 0.57
CA SER A 208 12.93 19.26 -0.74
C SER A 208 13.89 18.35 -1.53
N PRO A 209 14.11 17.11 -1.07
CA PRO A 209 14.88 16.14 -1.82
C PRO A 209 14.14 15.82 -3.13
N ASP A 210 14.89 15.60 -4.20
CA ASP A 210 14.35 15.23 -5.52
C ASP A 210 14.09 13.70 -5.54
N ASP A 211 13.07 13.26 -4.81
CA ASP A 211 12.71 11.84 -4.62
C ASP A 211 11.30 11.51 -5.15
N GLU A 212 10.62 12.47 -5.76
CA GLU A 212 9.27 12.29 -6.31
C GLU A 212 9.28 11.31 -7.48
N ASN A 213 8.24 10.51 -7.57
CA ASN A 213 8.04 9.56 -8.65
C ASN A 213 6.56 9.48 -9.04
N LEU A 214 6.30 9.08 -10.28
CA LEU A 214 4.95 8.93 -10.80
C LEU A 214 4.80 7.59 -11.50
N ALA A 215 3.69 6.91 -11.26
CA ALA A 215 3.28 5.73 -12.00
C ALA A 215 1.93 5.93 -12.66
N ILE A 216 1.83 5.50 -13.90
CA ILE A 216 0.58 5.43 -14.65
C ILE A 216 0.43 4.02 -15.17
N GLU A 217 -0.76 3.44 -15.04
CA GLU A 217 -1.08 2.18 -15.70
C GLU A 217 -2.46 2.20 -16.33
N VAL A 218 -2.60 1.40 -17.38
CA VAL A 218 -3.87 1.10 -18.04
C VAL A 218 -3.90 -0.39 -18.34
N TYR A 219 -5.02 -1.04 -18.07
CA TYR A 219 -5.23 -2.44 -18.42
C TYR A 219 -6.65 -2.72 -18.91
N TYR A 220 -6.79 -3.81 -19.63
CA TYR A 220 -8.08 -4.33 -20.08
C TYR A 220 -8.23 -5.78 -19.67
N ASP A 221 -9.19 -6.08 -18.77
CA ASP A 221 -9.54 -7.44 -18.39
C ASP A 221 -10.50 -8.03 -19.44
N TYR A 222 -9.99 -8.88 -20.32
CA TYR A 222 -10.76 -9.59 -21.30
C TYR A 222 -11.18 -10.97 -20.77
N GLN A 223 -12.46 -11.17 -20.56
CA GLN A 223 -13.04 -12.44 -20.15
C GLN A 223 -13.22 -13.35 -21.37
N VAL A 224 -12.30 -14.30 -21.56
CA VAL A 224 -12.34 -15.26 -22.67
C VAL A 224 -13.44 -16.30 -22.44
N THR A 225 -13.54 -16.80 -21.20
CA THR A 225 -14.57 -17.72 -20.71
C THR A 225 -14.85 -17.41 -19.23
N ASP A 226 -15.82 -18.06 -18.61
CA ASP A 226 -16.10 -17.92 -17.16
C ASP A 226 -14.89 -18.25 -16.29
N ASN A 227 -13.95 -19.04 -16.83
CA ASN A 227 -12.80 -19.56 -16.12
C ASN A 227 -11.47 -18.95 -16.58
N ILE A 228 -11.44 -18.20 -17.69
CA ILE A 228 -10.20 -17.68 -18.27
C ILE A 228 -10.34 -16.19 -18.52
N THR A 229 -9.43 -15.41 -17.93
CA THR A 229 -9.31 -13.97 -18.18
C THR A 229 -7.89 -13.65 -18.66
N ILE A 230 -7.77 -12.83 -19.68
CA ILE A 230 -6.51 -12.27 -20.18
C ILE A 230 -6.51 -10.77 -19.92
N LYS A 231 -5.44 -10.27 -19.31
CA LYS A 231 -5.29 -8.87 -18.94
C LYS A 231 -4.01 -8.29 -19.57
N PRO A 232 -4.05 -7.76 -20.79
CA PRO A 232 -3.00 -6.87 -21.27
C PRO A 232 -2.98 -5.56 -20.47
N ALA A 233 -1.80 -5.08 -20.16
CA ALA A 233 -1.56 -3.85 -19.43
C ALA A 233 -0.34 -3.12 -19.99
N LEU A 234 -0.39 -1.79 -19.93
CA LEU A 234 0.70 -0.89 -20.19
C LEU A 234 0.95 -0.04 -18.94
N PHE A 235 2.19 0.23 -18.64
CA PHE A 235 2.55 1.10 -17.52
C PHE A 235 3.77 1.96 -17.86
N TRP A 236 3.83 3.10 -17.19
CA TRP A 236 4.96 4.01 -17.23
C TRP A 236 5.23 4.51 -15.81
N VAL A 237 6.49 4.48 -15.42
CA VAL A 237 6.99 4.94 -14.12
C VAL A 237 8.10 5.94 -14.39
N THR A 238 7.97 7.14 -13.86
CA THR A 238 9.05 8.12 -13.89
C THR A 238 9.90 7.98 -12.65
N ASP A 239 11.17 8.30 -12.75
CA ASP A 239 12.11 8.32 -11.63
C ASP A 239 12.00 7.05 -10.75
N ALA A 240 12.02 5.89 -11.37
CA ALA A 240 11.75 4.61 -10.72
C ALA A 240 12.70 4.31 -9.54
N ASP A 241 13.91 4.84 -9.59
CA ASP A 241 14.94 4.70 -8.54
C ASP A 241 14.97 5.88 -7.55
N GLY A 242 14.15 6.94 -7.77
CA GLY A 242 14.08 8.13 -6.93
C GLY A 242 15.41 8.90 -6.87
N ALA A 243 15.63 9.67 -5.81
CA ALA A 243 16.82 10.51 -5.60
C ALA A 243 18.17 9.74 -5.56
N SER A 244 18.14 8.41 -5.56
CA SER A 244 19.35 7.58 -5.59
C SER A 244 20.00 7.52 -6.97
N ALA A 245 19.27 7.88 -8.03
CA ALA A 245 19.77 7.87 -9.39
C ALA A 245 20.35 9.24 -9.78
N THR A 246 21.54 9.25 -10.37
CA THR A 246 22.19 10.48 -10.86
C THR A 246 21.45 11.11 -12.06
N ASP A 247 20.63 10.31 -12.73
CA ASP A 247 19.69 10.68 -13.80
C ASP A 247 18.48 9.74 -13.62
N GLY A 248 17.34 10.26 -13.16
CA GLY A 248 16.14 9.47 -12.96
C GLY A 248 15.74 8.71 -14.22
N GLU A 249 15.66 7.38 -14.12
CA GLU A 249 15.31 6.53 -15.25
C GLU A 249 13.80 6.31 -15.32
N ASP A 250 13.21 6.69 -16.45
CA ASP A 250 11.83 6.34 -16.76
C ASP A 250 11.74 4.90 -17.24
N VAL A 251 10.79 4.16 -16.68
CA VAL A 251 10.52 2.78 -17.06
C VAL A 251 9.15 2.69 -17.72
N MET A 252 9.13 2.23 -18.98
CA MET A 252 7.89 1.89 -19.68
C MET A 252 7.84 0.38 -19.92
N GLY A 253 6.69 -0.22 -19.66
CA GLY A 253 6.52 -1.67 -19.83
C GLY A 253 5.14 -2.08 -20.30
N ALA A 254 5.08 -3.29 -20.82
CA ALA A 254 3.85 -3.99 -21.17
C ALA A 254 3.85 -5.36 -20.51
N LEU A 255 2.69 -5.78 -20.03
CA LEU A 255 2.48 -7.06 -19.38
C LEU A 255 1.20 -7.71 -19.89
N VAL A 256 1.20 -9.03 -20.01
CA VAL A 256 -0.02 -9.82 -20.23
C VAL A 256 -0.15 -10.83 -19.09
N GLN A 257 -1.20 -10.70 -18.31
CA GLN A 257 -1.54 -11.64 -17.25
C GLN A 257 -2.67 -12.55 -17.70
N THR A 258 -2.51 -13.87 -17.53
CA THR A 258 -3.60 -14.84 -17.74
C THR A 258 -4.00 -15.43 -16.40
N THR A 259 -5.30 -15.43 -16.10
CA THR A 259 -5.85 -16.01 -14.87
C THR A 259 -6.76 -17.18 -15.24
N PHE A 260 -6.50 -18.33 -14.62
CA PHE A 260 -7.35 -19.52 -14.70
C PHE A 260 -8.05 -19.72 -13.35
N LYS A 261 -9.36 -20.05 -13.39
CA LYS A 261 -10.16 -20.43 -12.22
C LYS A 261 -10.58 -21.90 -12.41
N PHE A 262 -10.28 -22.72 -11.44
CA PHE A 262 -10.65 -24.15 -11.42
C PHE A 262 -11.73 -24.42 -10.40
#